data_4006075b417524950f69ada3121382ae
#
_entry.id   4006075b417524950f69ada3121382ae
#
_cell.length_a   1.000
_cell.length_b   1.000
_cell.length_c   1.000
_cell.angle_alpha   90.00
_cell.angle_beta   90.00
_cell.angle_gamma   90.00
#
_symmetry.space_group_name_H-M   'P 1'
#
loop_
_entity.id
_entity.type
_entity.pdbx_description
1 polymer ?
#
loop_
_entity_poly.entity_id
_entity_poly.type
_entity_poly.pdbx_seq_one_letter_code
_entity_poly.pdbx_strand_id
1 'polypeptide(L)'
;ENEDQKYIDAIKSDVNWLGYSWDEERYASDYFQQLYEWSLKLINEDKAYVDSQTSEEIADQKGTPKEPGKNSPFRNRTIEENTTLFRQMKEGKVEPGKHVLRAKIDMSSPNMLMRDPVIYRVLNASHPRTKNDWVIFPMYDWTHGESDYIEQISHSLCTLEFKPHRELYDWFLDQVVDEDKIRPKQREFARLNLSHTITSKRKLLFLVENNICLLYTSDAADDPAS
;
A
#
# COMPACT_ATOMS: atom_id res chain seq x y z
N GLU A 1 0.69 8.14 3.57
CA GLU A 1 0.17 9.11 2.58
C GLU A 1 0.27 10.54 3.10
N ASN A 2 1.50 11.02 3.23
CA ASN A 2 1.80 12.44 3.43
C ASN A 2 2.20 13.08 2.09
N GLU A 3 1.48 12.77 1.03
CA GLU A 3 1.78 13.33 -0.27
C GLU A 3 1.25 14.76 -0.33
N ASP A 4 2.18 15.69 -0.51
CA ASP A 4 1.91 17.09 -0.75
C ASP A 4 1.16 17.23 -2.08
N GLN A 5 0.12 18.06 -2.14
CA GLN A 5 -0.71 18.30 -3.32
C GLN A 5 0.12 18.55 -4.59
N LYS A 6 1.28 19.19 -4.45
CA LYS A 6 2.20 19.45 -5.58
C LYS A 6 2.65 18.18 -6.33
N TYR A 7 2.78 17.03 -5.63
CA TYR A 7 3.16 15.78 -6.29
C TYR A 7 2.00 15.18 -7.07
N ILE A 8 0.78 15.30 -6.56
CA ILE A 8 -0.44 14.89 -7.26
C ILE A 8 -0.57 15.69 -8.56
N ASP A 9 -0.42 17.01 -8.47
CA ASP A 9 -0.52 17.91 -9.63
C ASP A 9 0.59 17.66 -10.65
N ALA A 10 1.82 17.38 -10.19
CA ALA A 10 2.94 17.02 -11.04
C ALA A 10 2.69 15.71 -11.81
N ILE A 11 2.22 14.65 -11.13
CA ILE A 11 1.89 13.37 -11.77
C ILE A 11 0.85 13.56 -12.88
N LYS A 12 -0.22 14.33 -12.60
CA LYS A 12 -1.26 14.64 -13.60
C LYS A 12 -0.69 15.38 -14.81
N SER A 13 0.14 16.39 -14.54
CA SER A 13 0.82 17.15 -15.60
C SER A 13 1.71 16.25 -16.46
N ASP A 14 2.48 15.35 -15.82
CA ASP A 14 3.40 14.45 -16.51
C ASP A 14 2.66 13.42 -17.38
N VAL A 15 1.54 12.87 -16.88
CA VAL A 15 0.70 11.95 -17.65
C VAL A 15 0.11 12.65 -18.89
N ASN A 16 -0.40 13.87 -18.73
CA ASN A 16 -0.91 14.67 -19.84
C ASN A 16 0.20 15.03 -20.84
N TRP A 17 1.39 15.38 -20.35
CA TRP A 17 2.55 15.68 -21.21
C TRP A 17 2.97 14.48 -22.05
N LEU A 18 2.85 13.26 -21.53
CA LEU A 18 3.07 12.01 -22.26
C LEU A 18 1.97 11.71 -23.30
N GLY A 19 0.95 12.56 -23.41
CA GLY A 19 -0.15 12.40 -24.37
C GLY A 19 -1.24 11.42 -23.93
N TYR A 20 -1.26 11.03 -22.64
CA TYR A 20 -2.29 10.16 -22.10
C TYR A 20 -3.36 10.96 -21.35
N SER A 21 -4.56 10.42 -21.35
CA SER A 21 -5.68 10.89 -20.53
C SER A 21 -6.24 9.70 -19.73
N TRP A 22 -7.01 9.99 -18.72
CA TRP A 22 -7.71 8.99 -17.91
C TRP A 22 -9.20 9.33 -17.85
N ASP A 23 -10.03 8.30 -17.70
CA ASP A 23 -11.48 8.46 -17.65
C ASP A 23 -11.94 8.94 -16.27
N GLU A 24 -11.31 8.40 -15.21
CA GLU A 24 -11.68 8.69 -13.83
C GLU A 24 -10.44 8.84 -12.94
N GLU A 25 -10.57 9.71 -11.95
CA GLU A 25 -9.59 9.90 -10.89
C GLU A 25 -10.15 9.38 -9.57
N ARG A 26 -9.44 8.43 -8.96
CA ARG A 26 -9.87 7.77 -7.74
C ARG A 26 -8.76 7.80 -6.69
N TYR A 27 -9.14 7.78 -5.44
CA TYR A 27 -8.22 7.83 -4.31
C TYR A 27 -8.55 6.72 -3.31
N ALA A 28 -7.54 6.05 -2.78
CA ALA A 28 -7.71 5.03 -1.76
C ALA A 28 -8.49 5.55 -0.52
N SER A 29 -8.37 6.84 -0.22
CA SER A 29 -9.12 7.49 0.86
C SER A 29 -10.63 7.56 0.63
N ASP A 30 -11.11 7.40 -0.60
CA ASP A 30 -12.55 7.30 -0.91
C ASP A 30 -13.14 5.99 -0.38
N TYR A 31 -12.29 4.98 -0.14
CA TYR A 31 -12.66 3.63 0.27
C TYR A 31 -12.39 3.34 1.75
N PHE A 32 -11.90 4.30 2.53
CA PHE A 32 -11.54 4.09 3.94
C PHE A 32 -12.66 3.48 4.77
N GLN A 33 -13.91 3.87 4.54
CA GLN A 33 -15.05 3.29 5.25
C GLN A 33 -15.24 1.81 4.88
N GLN A 34 -15.16 1.45 3.61
CA GLN A 34 -15.31 0.07 3.16
C GLN A 34 -14.14 -0.80 3.64
N LEU A 35 -12.92 -0.30 3.58
CA LEU A 35 -11.73 -0.99 4.12
C LEU A 35 -11.84 -1.24 5.62
N TYR A 36 -12.39 -0.28 6.37
CA TYR A 36 -12.66 -0.44 7.79
C TYR A 36 -13.72 -1.52 8.08
N GLU A 37 -14.80 -1.55 7.33
CA GLU A 37 -15.86 -2.56 7.46
C GLU A 37 -15.34 -3.96 7.16
N TRP A 38 -14.53 -4.13 6.12
CA TRP A 38 -13.86 -5.40 5.83
C TRP A 38 -12.87 -5.80 6.92
N SER A 39 -12.19 -4.84 7.54
CA SER A 39 -11.32 -5.15 8.68
C SER A 39 -12.11 -5.63 9.90
N LEU A 40 -13.30 -5.08 10.15
CA LEU A 40 -14.21 -5.62 11.17
C LEU A 40 -14.72 -7.03 10.81
N LYS A 41 -14.95 -7.31 9.52
CA LYS A 41 -15.28 -8.67 9.05
C LYS A 41 -14.12 -9.63 9.37
N LEU A 42 -12.87 -9.27 9.06
CA LEU A 42 -11.70 -10.09 9.39
C LEU A 42 -11.60 -10.36 10.90
N ILE A 43 -11.86 -9.38 11.75
CA ILE A 43 -11.87 -9.57 13.21
C ILE A 43 -12.96 -10.56 13.60
N ASN A 44 -14.18 -10.42 13.07
CA ASN A 44 -15.31 -11.29 13.38
C ASN A 44 -15.10 -12.74 12.93
N GLU A 45 -14.29 -12.94 11.89
CA GLU A 45 -13.91 -14.25 11.37
C GLU A 45 -12.62 -14.81 12.02
N ASP A 46 -12.11 -14.17 13.07
CA ASP A 46 -10.83 -14.50 13.74
C ASP A 46 -9.62 -14.50 12.78
N LYS A 47 -9.68 -13.64 11.74
CA LYS A 47 -8.61 -13.46 10.73
C LYS A 47 -7.81 -12.17 10.93
N ALA A 48 -8.13 -11.38 11.95
CA ALA A 48 -7.36 -10.22 12.37
C ALA A 48 -7.44 -10.01 13.89
N TYR A 49 -6.42 -9.40 14.46
CA TYR A 49 -6.36 -9.09 15.88
C TYR A 49 -5.63 -7.77 16.13
N VAL A 50 -5.98 -7.11 17.22
CA VAL A 50 -5.29 -5.90 17.71
C VAL A 50 -4.06 -6.30 18.50
N ASP A 51 -2.90 -5.90 18.04
CA ASP A 51 -1.62 -6.10 18.70
C ASP A 51 -1.22 -4.84 19.47
N SER A 52 -0.75 -5.02 20.70
CA SER A 52 -0.30 -3.92 21.58
C SER A 52 1.21 -3.88 21.75
N GLN A 53 1.95 -4.60 20.90
CA GLN A 53 3.39 -4.58 20.87
C GLN A 53 3.91 -3.34 20.15
N THR A 54 5.11 -2.94 20.50
CA THR A 54 5.85 -1.90 19.77
C THR A 54 6.30 -2.41 18.39
N SER A 55 6.65 -1.48 17.51
CA SER A 55 7.17 -1.83 16.18
C SER A 55 8.45 -2.68 16.26
N GLU A 56 9.28 -2.47 17.26
CA GLU A 56 10.53 -3.22 17.50
C GLU A 56 10.21 -4.66 17.92
N GLU A 57 9.29 -4.84 18.88
CA GLU A 57 8.86 -6.17 19.33
C GLU A 57 8.21 -6.97 18.19
N ILE A 58 7.39 -6.32 17.36
CA ILE A 58 6.79 -6.95 16.18
C ILE A 58 7.87 -7.36 15.16
N ALA A 59 8.86 -6.50 14.93
CA ALA A 59 9.97 -6.80 14.02
C ALA A 59 10.80 -8.00 14.50
N ASP A 60 11.16 -8.03 15.78
CA ASP A 60 11.92 -9.12 16.39
C ASP A 60 11.15 -10.44 16.36
N GLN A 61 9.84 -10.40 16.56
CA GLN A 61 9.00 -11.60 16.52
C GLN A 61 8.82 -12.18 15.11
N LYS A 62 8.96 -11.36 14.06
CA LYS A 62 8.86 -11.87 12.69
C LYS A 62 9.93 -12.90 12.35
N GLY A 63 11.03 -12.95 13.10
CA GLY A 63 12.15 -13.86 12.83
C GLY A 63 12.92 -13.47 11.58
N THR A 64 13.51 -14.46 10.92
CA THR A 64 14.29 -14.28 9.69
C THR A 64 13.77 -15.16 8.57
N PRO A 65 14.21 -15.00 7.31
CA PRO A 65 13.82 -15.93 6.24
C PRO A 65 14.18 -17.40 6.52
N LYS A 66 15.15 -17.66 7.40
CA LYS A 66 15.60 -19.02 7.78
C LYS A 66 14.97 -19.53 9.07
N GLU A 67 14.44 -18.63 9.90
CA GLU A 67 13.87 -18.96 11.19
C GLU A 67 12.40 -18.48 11.24
N PRO A 68 11.47 -19.34 11.68
CA PRO A 68 10.07 -18.96 11.80
C PRO A 68 9.89 -17.81 12.80
N GLY A 69 8.86 -17.03 12.61
CA GLY A 69 8.44 -16.03 13.57
C GLY A 69 7.74 -16.67 14.79
N LYS A 70 7.50 -15.84 15.80
CA LYS A 70 6.77 -16.21 17.02
C LYS A 70 5.42 -15.50 17.07
N ASN A 71 4.42 -16.18 17.59
CA ASN A 71 3.10 -15.58 17.79
C ASN A 71 3.18 -14.42 18.79
N SER A 72 2.45 -13.35 18.50
CA SER A 72 2.22 -12.28 19.46
C SER A 72 1.48 -12.80 20.69
N PRO A 73 1.78 -12.31 21.91
CA PRO A 73 0.99 -12.63 23.10
C PRO A 73 -0.47 -12.17 22.99
N PHE A 74 -0.75 -11.23 22.07
CA PHE A 74 -2.09 -10.69 21.83
C PHE A 74 -2.85 -11.37 20.70
N ARG A 75 -2.24 -12.34 20.01
CA ARG A 75 -2.82 -13.03 18.83
C ARG A 75 -4.11 -13.79 19.15
N ASN A 76 -4.29 -14.18 20.40
CA ASN A 76 -5.44 -14.96 20.85
C ASN A 76 -6.45 -14.13 21.69
N ARG A 77 -6.45 -12.81 21.56
CA ARG A 77 -7.53 -11.98 22.11
C ARG A 77 -8.88 -12.40 21.54
N THR A 78 -9.91 -12.27 22.34
CA THR A 78 -11.28 -12.56 21.88
C THR A 78 -11.72 -11.60 20.78
N ILE A 79 -12.68 -12.03 19.97
CA ILE A 79 -13.28 -11.20 18.92
C ILE A 79 -13.86 -9.91 19.51
N GLU A 80 -14.50 -9.99 20.69
CA GLU A 80 -15.10 -8.83 21.38
C GLU A 80 -14.05 -7.82 21.83
N GLU A 81 -12.94 -8.29 22.39
CA GLU A 81 -11.81 -7.41 22.78
C GLU A 81 -11.21 -6.74 21.56
N ASN A 82 -10.92 -7.50 20.49
CA ASN A 82 -10.35 -6.98 19.26
C ASN A 82 -11.28 -5.94 18.61
N THR A 83 -12.57 -6.22 18.54
CA THR A 83 -13.58 -5.31 17.98
C THR A 83 -13.64 -4.01 18.79
N THR A 84 -13.65 -4.11 20.12
CA THR A 84 -13.69 -2.96 21.02
C THR A 84 -12.45 -2.08 20.86
N LEU A 85 -11.27 -2.68 20.87
CA LEU A 85 -10.01 -1.98 20.71
C LEU A 85 -9.90 -1.31 19.34
N PHE A 86 -10.30 -2.00 18.26
CA PHE A 86 -10.24 -1.44 16.92
C PHE A 86 -11.18 -0.26 16.74
N ARG A 87 -12.38 -0.30 17.34
CA ARG A 87 -13.28 0.87 17.40
C ARG A 87 -12.68 2.03 18.18
N GLN A 88 -12.06 1.77 19.32
CA GLN A 88 -11.35 2.80 20.11
C GLN A 88 -10.21 3.44 19.31
N MET A 89 -9.48 2.64 18.51
CA MET A 89 -8.47 3.18 17.60
C MET A 89 -9.08 4.16 16.60
N LYS A 90 -10.21 3.79 15.96
CA LYS A 90 -10.92 4.68 15.00
C LYS A 90 -11.45 5.95 15.67
N GLU A 91 -11.93 5.86 16.89
CA GLU A 91 -12.47 6.98 17.68
C GLU A 91 -11.38 7.95 18.22
N GLY A 92 -10.11 7.67 17.95
CA GLY A 92 -8.99 8.49 18.43
C GLY A 92 -8.73 8.38 19.94
N LYS A 93 -9.22 7.32 20.58
CA LYS A 93 -9.02 7.06 22.02
C LYS A 93 -7.70 6.34 22.32
N VAL A 94 -6.91 6.05 21.30
CA VAL A 94 -5.66 5.31 21.38
C VAL A 94 -4.52 6.15 20.84
N GLU A 95 -3.46 6.28 21.62
CA GLU A 95 -2.24 6.98 21.21
C GLU A 95 -1.51 6.25 20.08
N PRO A 96 -0.86 6.98 19.15
CA PRO A 96 -0.01 6.38 18.13
C PRO A 96 1.04 5.43 18.70
N GLY A 97 1.24 4.28 18.04
CA GLY A 97 2.20 3.27 18.46
C GLY A 97 1.76 2.35 19.59
N LYS A 98 0.58 2.56 20.18
CA LYS A 98 0.05 1.68 21.26
C LYS A 98 -0.64 0.44 20.73
N HIS A 99 -1.36 0.57 19.63
CA HIS A 99 -2.08 -0.52 19.00
C HIS A 99 -1.94 -0.46 17.48
N VAL A 100 -1.88 -1.64 16.88
CA VAL A 100 -2.00 -1.85 15.44
C VAL A 100 -2.98 -2.99 15.18
N LEU A 101 -3.65 -3.00 14.05
CA LEU A 101 -4.40 -4.17 13.60
C LEU A 101 -3.49 -5.03 12.72
N ARG A 102 -3.43 -6.33 13.01
CA ARG A 102 -2.66 -7.30 12.23
C ARG A 102 -3.57 -8.36 11.65
N ALA A 103 -3.30 -8.79 10.42
CA ALA A 103 -3.90 -9.99 9.87
C ALA A 103 -3.35 -11.22 10.60
N LYS A 104 -4.19 -12.23 10.81
CA LYS A 104 -3.86 -13.49 11.50
C LYS A 104 -3.66 -14.58 10.45
N ILE A 105 -2.43 -14.75 9.98
CA ILE A 105 -2.10 -15.64 8.87
C ILE A 105 -1.20 -16.79 9.35
N ASP A 106 0.11 -16.70 9.11
CA ASP A 106 1.06 -17.76 9.45
C ASP A 106 2.43 -17.19 9.83
N MET A 107 2.76 -17.22 11.11
CA MET A 107 4.06 -16.76 11.62
C MET A 107 5.23 -17.68 11.23
N SER A 108 4.97 -18.86 10.66
CA SER A 108 5.98 -19.80 10.17
C SER A 108 6.24 -19.69 8.66
N SER A 109 5.48 -18.91 7.93
CA SER A 109 5.60 -18.76 6.48
C SER A 109 7.03 -18.41 6.06
N PRO A 110 7.58 -19.04 5.01
CA PRO A 110 8.87 -18.63 4.43
C PRO A 110 8.79 -17.23 3.82
N ASN A 111 7.62 -16.79 3.39
CA ASN A 111 7.36 -15.41 2.97
C ASN A 111 7.08 -14.55 4.21
N MET A 112 8.04 -13.70 4.58
CA MET A 112 7.93 -12.86 5.76
C MET A 112 6.77 -11.86 5.72
N LEU A 113 6.23 -11.55 4.53
CA LEU A 113 5.05 -10.69 4.38
C LEU A 113 3.77 -11.38 4.87
N MET A 114 3.72 -12.72 4.86
CA MET A 114 2.61 -13.51 5.37
C MET A 114 2.62 -13.69 6.89
N ARG A 115 3.69 -13.23 7.57
CA ARG A 115 3.83 -13.38 9.03
C ARG A 115 3.08 -12.27 9.76
N ASP A 116 1.78 -12.45 9.89
CA ASP A 116 0.83 -11.57 10.56
C ASP A 116 1.12 -10.07 10.27
N PRO A 117 0.95 -9.61 9.03
CA PRO A 117 1.26 -8.24 8.63
C PRO A 117 0.36 -7.23 9.34
N VAL A 118 0.91 -6.03 9.57
CA VAL A 118 0.11 -4.89 10.05
C VAL A 118 -0.77 -4.39 8.90
N ILE A 119 -2.06 -4.24 9.15
CA ILE A 119 -3.05 -3.74 8.19
C ILE A 119 -3.60 -2.36 8.53
N TYR A 120 -3.59 -1.96 9.81
CA TYR A 120 -3.93 -0.60 10.26
C TYR A 120 -3.00 -0.12 11.36
N ARG A 121 -2.72 1.18 11.33
CA ARG A 121 -2.00 1.90 12.38
C ARG A 121 -2.70 3.19 12.77
N VAL A 122 -2.48 3.66 13.99
CA VAL A 122 -2.90 4.98 14.46
C VAL A 122 -1.84 6.01 14.09
N LEU A 123 -2.22 7.10 13.46
CA LEU A 123 -1.35 8.24 13.16
C LEU A 123 -1.98 9.54 13.63
N ASN A 124 -1.15 10.38 14.23
CA ASN A 124 -1.54 11.74 14.65
C ASN A 124 -1.19 12.74 13.54
N ALA A 125 -1.81 12.56 12.37
CA ALA A 125 -1.56 13.39 11.19
C ALA A 125 -2.88 13.73 10.48
N SER A 126 -3.02 14.98 10.04
CA SER A 126 -4.13 15.38 9.20
C SER A 126 -3.91 14.83 7.78
N HIS A 127 -4.86 14.10 7.27
CA HIS A 127 -4.81 13.55 5.90
C HIS A 127 -5.18 14.66 4.89
N PRO A 128 -4.51 14.78 3.73
CA PRO A 128 -4.76 15.84 2.75
C PRO A 128 -6.24 15.97 2.33
N ARG A 129 -6.94 14.86 2.15
CA ARG A 129 -8.35 14.83 1.71
C ARG A 129 -9.35 14.66 2.85
N THR A 130 -9.15 13.66 3.73
CA THR A 130 -10.09 13.36 4.82
C THR A 130 -9.85 14.18 6.09
N LYS A 131 -8.81 15.02 6.09
CA LYS A 131 -8.45 15.89 7.22
C LYS A 131 -8.31 15.07 8.52
N ASN A 132 -9.15 15.33 9.52
CA ASN A 132 -9.12 14.68 10.82
C ASN A 132 -10.26 13.67 11.01
N ASP A 133 -10.99 13.32 9.95
CA ASP A 133 -12.10 12.37 10.03
C ASP A 133 -11.62 10.94 10.27
N TRP A 134 -10.35 10.69 9.93
CA TRP A 134 -9.68 9.42 10.16
C TRP A 134 -8.38 9.63 10.93
N VAL A 135 -8.21 8.82 11.97
CA VAL A 135 -7.00 8.77 12.82
C VAL A 135 -6.30 7.41 12.74
N ILE A 136 -6.95 6.44 12.09
CA ILE A 136 -6.35 5.15 11.72
C ILE A 136 -6.21 5.08 10.20
N PHE A 137 -5.09 4.52 9.77
CA PHE A 137 -4.76 4.48 8.34
C PHE A 137 -4.43 3.04 7.93
N PRO A 138 -5.03 2.57 6.82
CA PRO A 138 -4.71 1.26 6.30
C PRO A 138 -3.28 1.24 5.74
N MET A 139 -2.63 0.10 5.84
CA MET A 139 -1.32 -0.12 5.22
C MET A 139 -1.49 -0.44 3.74
N TYR A 140 -0.42 -0.19 2.97
CA TYR A 140 -0.41 -0.38 1.53
C TYR A 140 -0.91 -1.75 1.09
N ASP A 141 -0.39 -2.82 1.69
CA ASP A 141 -0.74 -4.19 1.30
C ASP A 141 -2.23 -4.51 1.50
N TRP A 142 -2.88 -3.90 2.50
CA TRP A 142 -4.32 -4.02 2.72
C TRP A 142 -5.13 -3.14 1.76
N THR A 143 -4.61 -1.99 1.38
CA THR A 143 -5.36 -1.00 0.57
C THR A 143 -5.34 -1.35 -0.91
N HIS A 144 -4.22 -1.88 -1.41
CA HIS A 144 -3.96 -2.03 -2.84
C HIS A 144 -4.96 -2.96 -3.53
N GLY A 145 -5.03 -4.22 -3.10
CA GLY A 145 -5.91 -5.21 -3.73
C GLY A 145 -7.39 -4.89 -3.58
N GLU A 146 -7.78 -4.38 -2.42
CA GLU A 146 -9.15 -4.01 -2.11
C GLU A 146 -9.61 -2.79 -2.93
N SER A 147 -8.74 -1.80 -3.14
CA SER A 147 -9.03 -0.67 -4.03
C SER A 147 -9.19 -1.13 -5.47
N ASP A 148 -8.28 -1.95 -5.97
CA ASP A 148 -8.39 -2.58 -7.30
C ASP A 148 -9.71 -3.34 -7.47
N TYR A 149 -10.12 -4.06 -6.42
CA TYR A 149 -11.38 -4.80 -6.44
C TYR A 149 -12.61 -3.89 -6.46
N ILE A 150 -12.62 -2.83 -5.64
CA ILE A 150 -13.73 -1.84 -5.63
C ILE A 150 -13.84 -1.16 -7.01
N GLU A 151 -12.71 -0.83 -7.61
CA GLU A 151 -12.61 -0.17 -8.92
C GLU A 151 -12.81 -1.12 -10.10
N GLN A 152 -12.98 -2.43 -9.84
CA GLN A 152 -13.16 -3.48 -10.84
C GLN A 152 -11.98 -3.57 -11.83
N ILE A 153 -10.77 -3.33 -11.35
CA ILE A 153 -9.54 -3.51 -12.10
C ILE A 153 -9.31 -5.01 -12.34
N SER A 154 -9.11 -5.40 -13.57
CA SER A 154 -8.84 -6.80 -13.91
C SER A 154 -7.36 -7.18 -13.77
N HIS A 155 -6.45 -6.26 -14.07
CA HIS A 155 -5.00 -6.46 -14.03
C HIS A 155 -4.32 -5.32 -13.29
N SER A 156 -3.73 -5.65 -12.13
CA SER A 156 -2.91 -4.77 -11.32
C SER A 156 -1.45 -4.91 -11.72
N LEU A 157 -0.88 -3.87 -12.32
CA LEU A 157 0.48 -3.90 -12.88
C LEU A 157 1.46 -3.23 -11.93
N CYS A 158 2.57 -3.89 -11.63
CA CYS A 158 3.61 -3.37 -10.75
C CYS A 158 5.01 -3.85 -11.16
N THR A 159 6.02 -3.42 -10.42
CA THR A 159 7.41 -3.84 -10.63
C THR A 159 7.73 -5.15 -9.90
N LEU A 160 8.84 -5.82 -10.28
CA LEU A 160 9.24 -7.11 -9.70
C LEU A 160 9.48 -7.06 -8.19
N GLU A 161 9.74 -5.90 -7.61
CA GLU A 161 9.89 -5.74 -6.17
C GLU A 161 8.62 -6.19 -5.41
N PHE A 162 7.45 -6.10 -6.05
CA PHE A 162 6.16 -6.51 -5.46
C PHE A 162 5.83 -8.00 -5.64
N LYS A 163 6.70 -8.78 -6.29
CA LYS A 163 6.46 -10.22 -6.46
C LYS A 163 6.25 -10.98 -5.13
N PRO A 164 6.99 -10.71 -4.04
CA PRO A 164 6.71 -11.33 -2.74
C PRO A 164 5.37 -10.91 -2.12
N HIS A 165 4.83 -9.74 -2.50
CA HIS A 165 3.55 -9.22 -2.01
C HIS A 165 2.34 -9.93 -2.66
N ARG A 166 2.49 -10.61 -3.81
CA ARG A 166 1.38 -11.24 -4.53
C ARG A 166 0.61 -12.24 -3.67
N GLU A 167 1.31 -13.05 -2.88
CA GLU A 167 0.68 -14.03 -1.99
C GLU A 167 -0.21 -13.36 -0.95
N LEU A 168 0.24 -12.24 -0.39
CA LEU A 168 -0.53 -11.45 0.57
C LEU A 168 -1.70 -10.73 -0.11
N TYR A 169 -1.48 -10.17 -1.29
CA TYR A 169 -2.51 -9.57 -2.13
C TYR A 169 -3.65 -10.55 -2.43
N ASP A 170 -3.31 -11.77 -2.85
CA ASP A 170 -4.29 -12.82 -3.10
C ASP A 170 -5.01 -13.26 -1.82
N TRP A 171 -4.28 -13.38 -0.70
CA TRP A 171 -4.88 -13.75 0.58
C TRP A 171 -5.92 -12.73 1.05
N PHE A 172 -5.64 -11.43 0.94
CA PHE A 172 -6.59 -10.39 1.30
C PHE A 172 -7.82 -10.40 0.40
N LEU A 173 -7.65 -10.52 -0.91
CA LEU A 173 -8.76 -10.61 -1.84
C LEU A 173 -9.67 -11.82 -1.56
N ASP A 174 -9.12 -12.97 -1.14
CA ASP A 174 -9.90 -14.14 -0.76
C ASP A 174 -10.85 -13.88 0.42
N GLN A 175 -10.63 -12.82 1.18
CA GLN A 175 -11.48 -12.46 2.32
C GLN A 175 -12.66 -11.54 1.93
N VAL A 176 -12.54 -10.83 0.81
CA VAL A 176 -13.48 -9.74 0.47
C VAL A 176 -14.19 -9.91 -0.87
N VAL A 177 -13.64 -10.71 -1.80
CA VAL A 177 -14.19 -10.88 -3.15
C VAL A 177 -15.51 -11.65 -3.12
N ASP A 178 -16.52 -11.12 -3.80
CA ASP A 178 -17.78 -11.82 -4.11
C ASP A 178 -17.66 -12.51 -5.48
N GLU A 179 -18.35 -13.65 -5.65
CA GLU A 179 -18.25 -14.47 -6.87
C GLU A 179 -18.70 -13.74 -8.15
N ASP A 180 -19.58 -12.75 -8.01
CA ASP A 180 -20.19 -12.03 -9.15
C ASP A 180 -19.34 -10.86 -9.68
N LYS A 181 -18.18 -10.58 -9.06
CA LYS A 181 -17.33 -9.44 -9.40
C LYS A 181 -15.98 -9.85 -9.96
N ILE A 182 -15.35 -8.94 -10.70
CA ILE A 182 -14.00 -9.15 -11.23
C ILE A 182 -13.03 -9.23 -10.05
N ARG A 183 -12.31 -10.36 -9.94
CA ARG A 183 -11.18 -10.49 -9.04
C ARG A 183 -9.93 -9.94 -9.74
N PRO A 184 -9.29 -8.88 -9.21
CA PRO A 184 -8.06 -8.35 -9.78
C PRO A 184 -6.92 -9.37 -9.70
N LYS A 185 -5.97 -9.26 -10.64
CA LYS A 185 -4.77 -10.13 -10.70
C LYS A 185 -3.54 -9.27 -10.77
N GLN A 186 -2.67 -9.39 -9.77
CA GLN A 186 -1.38 -8.71 -9.77
C GLN A 186 -0.44 -9.35 -10.80
N ARG A 187 0.24 -8.49 -11.59
CA ARG A 187 1.25 -8.87 -12.59
C ARG A 187 2.46 -7.97 -12.45
N GLU A 188 3.62 -8.58 -12.28
CA GLU A 188 4.87 -7.86 -12.10
C GLU A 188 5.69 -7.87 -13.38
N PHE A 189 6.30 -6.70 -13.66
CA PHE A 189 7.15 -6.49 -14.81
C PHE A 189 8.57 -6.15 -14.39
N ALA A 190 9.53 -6.68 -15.15
CA ALA A 190 10.93 -6.35 -14.96
C ALA A 190 11.20 -4.89 -15.31
N ARG A 191 12.18 -4.31 -14.62
CA ARG A 191 12.71 -3.00 -14.98
C ARG A 191 13.41 -3.10 -16.34
N LEU A 192 13.09 -2.19 -17.24
CA LEU A 192 13.83 -2.02 -18.48
C LEU A 192 15.21 -1.43 -18.15
N ASN A 193 16.26 -2.17 -18.46
CA ASN A 193 17.65 -1.71 -18.35
C ASN A 193 18.17 -1.37 -19.75
N LEU A 194 18.52 -0.11 -19.93
CA LEU A 194 19.13 0.37 -21.16
C LEU A 194 20.63 0.53 -20.98
N SER A 195 21.44 0.00 -21.92
CA SER A 195 22.87 0.23 -21.95
C SER A 195 23.16 1.65 -22.43
N HIS A 196 24.23 2.23 -21.93
CA HIS A 196 24.70 3.58 -22.30
C HIS A 196 23.70 4.70 -22.02
N THR A 197 22.70 4.48 -21.17
CA THR A 197 21.66 5.46 -20.83
C THR A 197 21.70 5.76 -19.32
N ILE A 198 21.59 7.05 -18.99
CA ILE A 198 21.45 7.49 -17.61
C ILE A 198 19.98 7.35 -17.20
N THR A 199 19.66 6.39 -16.32
CA THR A 199 18.32 6.19 -15.78
C THR A 199 18.17 6.68 -14.32
N SER A 200 19.24 7.28 -13.75
CA SER A 200 19.23 7.80 -12.39
C SER A 200 18.46 9.10 -12.30
N LYS A 201 17.31 9.11 -11.59
CA LYS A 201 16.50 10.32 -11.34
C LYS A 201 17.32 11.51 -10.81
N ARG A 202 18.28 11.26 -9.89
CA ARG A 202 19.16 12.31 -9.34
C ARG A 202 20.09 12.89 -10.39
N LYS A 203 20.65 12.05 -11.27
CA LYS A 203 21.53 12.52 -12.34
C LYS A 203 20.74 13.29 -13.40
N LEU A 204 19.55 12.84 -13.75
CA LEU A 204 18.66 13.54 -14.69
C LEU A 204 18.27 14.91 -14.12
N LEU A 205 17.87 14.99 -12.85
CA LEU A 205 17.55 16.26 -12.19
C LEU A 205 18.76 17.22 -12.20
N PHE A 206 19.95 16.72 -11.86
CA PHE A 206 21.20 17.51 -11.94
C PHE A 206 21.44 18.10 -13.33
N LEU A 207 21.21 17.32 -14.39
CA LEU A 207 21.35 17.79 -15.76
C LEU A 207 20.34 18.90 -16.11
N VAL A 208 19.08 18.75 -15.67
CA VAL A 208 18.04 19.77 -15.87
C VAL A 208 18.37 21.07 -15.11
N GLU A 209 18.77 20.97 -13.84
CA GLU A 209 19.12 22.13 -13.00
C GLU A 209 20.35 22.89 -13.52
N ASN A 210 21.23 22.21 -14.24
CA ASN A 210 22.43 22.84 -14.84
C ASN A 210 22.21 23.23 -16.32
N ASN A 211 20.97 23.31 -16.79
CA ASN A 211 20.60 23.68 -18.16
C ASN A 211 21.24 22.79 -19.26
N ILE A 212 21.60 21.57 -18.94
CA ILE A 212 21.96 20.53 -19.90
C ILE A 212 20.64 19.90 -20.33
N CYS A 213 19.96 20.56 -21.24
CA CYS A 213 18.54 20.37 -21.52
C CYS A 213 18.23 19.00 -22.12
N LEU A 214 17.54 18.15 -21.34
CA LEU A 214 17.07 16.84 -21.81
C LEU A 214 15.78 16.94 -22.63
N LEU A 215 14.95 17.95 -22.41
CA LEU A 215 13.74 18.20 -23.19
C LEU A 215 14.04 18.65 -24.62
N TYR A 216 15.15 19.37 -24.80
CA TYR A 216 15.55 19.85 -26.14
C TYR A 216 16.17 18.76 -27.00
N THR A 217 16.76 17.72 -26.40
CA THR A 217 17.36 16.60 -27.15
C THR A 217 16.34 15.56 -27.60
N SER A 218 15.13 15.54 -27.05
CA SER A 218 14.05 14.68 -27.54
C SER A 218 13.38 15.24 -28.81
N ASP A 219 13.51 16.54 -29.05
CA ASP A 219 12.99 17.22 -30.22
C ASP A 219 14.00 17.26 -31.40
N ALA A 220 15.24 16.84 -31.13
CA ALA A 220 16.28 16.82 -32.15
C ALA A 220 16.04 15.78 -33.27
N ALA A 221 15.12 14.85 -33.08
CA ALA A 221 14.73 13.89 -34.13
C ALA A 221 13.85 14.53 -35.22
N ASP A 222 13.24 15.68 -34.94
CA ASP A 222 12.39 16.44 -35.89
C ASP A 222 13.13 17.61 -36.56
N ASP A 223 14.46 17.79 -36.29
CA ASP A 223 15.24 18.82 -36.96
C ASP A 223 15.62 18.37 -38.38
N PRO A 224 15.07 19.01 -39.44
CA PRO A 224 15.36 18.64 -40.80
C PRO A 224 16.81 18.94 -41.25
N ALA A 225 17.67 19.41 -40.35
CA ALA A 225 19.08 19.72 -40.59
C ALA A 225 20.06 18.70 -40.01
N SER A 226 19.61 17.58 -39.43
CA SER A 226 20.44 16.48 -38.90
C SER A 226 20.57 15.30 -39.84
#